data_6fec9077843a107331546efbbf03186f
#
_entry.id   6fec9077843a107331546efbbf03186f
#
_cell.length_a   1.000
_cell.length_b   1.000
_cell.length_c   1.000
_cell.angle_alpha   90.00
_cell.angle_beta   90.00
_cell.angle_gamma   90.00
#
_symmetry.space_group_name_H-M   'P 1'
#
loop_
_entity.id
_entity.type
_entity.pdbx_description
1 polymer ?
#
loop_
_entity_poly.entity_id
_entity_poly.type
_entity_poly.pdbx_seq_one_letter_code
_entity_poly.pdbx_strand_id
1 'polypeptide(L)'
;MYAAPVALLGLPETPALEEITFELQFGNSTIPFTKNIIYKFNDPVKGEVYRPLEVLPEVTASIPEKVLIFASDEAESVSVIVRAGKDNISGNVSLEHPEGWKVTPAQQAFQLERNGETKTLNFKVTPPKGQSEGFLKPIVSSEGKTFDKELVTIDYDHISYQ
;
A
#
# COMPACT_ATOMS: atom_id res chain seq x y z
N MET A 1 12.83 5.20 -8.52
CA MET A 1 12.12 6.18 -9.40
C MET A 1 10.78 5.54 -9.79
N TYR A 2 9.66 6.16 -9.45
CA TYR A 2 8.33 5.67 -9.83
C TYR A 2 8.12 5.91 -11.33
N ALA A 3 7.99 4.84 -12.10
CA ALA A 3 7.69 4.91 -13.52
C ALA A 3 6.18 4.67 -13.70
N ALA A 4 5.40 5.74 -13.85
CA ALA A 4 4.01 5.61 -14.21
C ALA A 4 3.87 5.13 -15.67
N PRO A 5 2.89 4.27 -15.99
CA PRO A 5 2.54 3.96 -17.37
C PRO A 5 2.28 5.25 -18.17
N VAL A 6 2.79 5.31 -19.40
CA VAL A 6 2.67 6.52 -20.26
C VAL A 6 1.21 6.97 -20.41
N ALA A 7 0.27 6.02 -20.43
CA ALA A 7 -1.16 6.30 -20.55
C ALA A 7 -1.75 7.04 -19.33
N LEU A 8 -1.07 7.03 -18.17
CA LEU A 8 -1.51 7.74 -16.97
C LEU A 8 -0.82 9.09 -16.77
N LEU A 9 0.18 9.41 -17.60
CA LEU A 9 0.90 10.66 -17.49
C LEU A 9 0.01 11.84 -17.93
N GLY A 10 -0.15 12.80 -17.04
CA GLY A 10 -0.94 14.00 -17.27
C GLY A 10 -2.44 13.86 -16.97
N LEU A 11 -2.88 12.70 -16.49
CA LEU A 11 -4.23 12.56 -15.95
C LEU A 11 -4.27 13.14 -14.52
N PRO A 12 -5.34 13.88 -14.18
CA PRO A 12 -5.49 14.45 -12.83
C PRO A 12 -5.73 13.38 -11.76
N GLU A 13 -6.34 12.26 -12.15
CA GLU A 13 -6.66 11.12 -11.29
C GLU A 13 -6.43 9.81 -12.04
N THR A 14 -6.17 8.74 -11.30
CA THR A 14 -6.11 7.40 -11.87
C THR A 14 -7.51 7.00 -12.35
N PRO A 15 -7.67 6.45 -13.57
CA PRO A 15 -8.95 5.94 -14.04
C PRO A 15 -9.55 4.92 -13.08
N ALA A 16 -10.87 4.85 -12.99
CA ALA A 16 -11.56 3.85 -12.19
C ALA A 16 -11.12 2.44 -12.59
N LEU A 17 -10.98 1.57 -11.60
CA LEU A 17 -10.57 0.17 -11.83
C LEU A 17 -11.63 -0.59 -12.63
N GLU A 18 -12.90 -0.34 -12.32
CA GLU A 18 -14.04 -1.03 -12.91
C GLU A 18 -15.17 -0.06 -13.26
N GLU A 19 -15.80 -0.33 -14.38
CA GLU A 19 -16.96 0.43 -14.87
C GLU A 19 -18.10 -0.53 -15.16
N ILE A 20 -19.34 -0.01 -15.02
CA ILE A 20 -20.55 -0.73 -15.42
C ILE A 20 -21.24 0.03 -16.54
N THR A 21 -21.54 -0.64 -17.64
CA THR A 21 -22.28 -0.07 -18.75
C THR A 21 -23.71 -0.60 -18.76
N PHE A 22 -24.67 0.32 -18.70
CA PHE A 22 -26.10 0.04 -18.87
C PHE A 22 -26.48 0.32 -20.33
N GLU A 23 -27.09 -0.64 -20.99
CA GLU A 23 -27.65 -0.45 -22.32
C GLU A 23 -29.16 -0.19 -22.19
N LEU A 24 -29.57 1.04 -22.47
CA LEU A 24 -30.95 1.46 -22.43
C LEU A 24 -31.54 1.34 -23.84
N GLN A 25 -32.57 0.48 -24.00
CA GLN A 25 -33.22 0.28 -25.27
C GLN A 25 -34.53 1.09 -25.36
N PHE A 26 -34.64 1.93 -26.36
CA PHE A 26 -35.83 2.71 -26.69
C PHE A 26 -36.26 2.41 -28.15
N GLY A 27 -37.27 1.58 -28.31
CA GLY A 27 -37.67 1.08 -29.65
C GLY A 27 -36.51 0.34 -30.32
N ASN A 28 -36.02 0.83 -31.43
CA ASN A 28 -34.92 0.24 -32.19
C ASN A 28 -33.53 0.88 -31.86
N SER A 29 -33.48 1.83 -30.94
CA SER A 29 -32.23 2.52 -30.56
C SER A 29 -31.73 2.03 -29.22
N THR A 30 -30.43 1.79 -29.11
CA THR A 30 -29.73 1.45 -27.88
C THR A 30 -28.81 2.60 -27.49
N ILE A 31 -28.90 3.06 -26.26
CA ILE A 31 -28.09 4.14 -25.68
C ILE A 31 -27.24 3.54 -24.56
N PRO A 32 -25.91 3.46 -24.71
CA PRO A 32 -25.04 3.03 -23.63
C PRO A 32 -24.85 4.16 -22.63
N PHE A 33 -24.81 3.79 -21.34
CA PHE A 33 -24.57 4.69 -20.23
C PHE A 33 -23.59 4.05 -19.25
N THR A 34 -22.38 4.57 -19.19
CA THR A 34 -21.29 4.02 -18.39
C THR A 34 -21.12 4.79 -17.08
N LYS A 35 -20.92 4.08 -15.98
CA LYS A 35 -20.65 4.61 -14.64
C LYS A 35 -19.51 3.83 -13.97
N ASN A 36 -18.66 4.55 -13.26
CA ASN A 36 -17.66 3.96 -12.38
C ASN A 36 -18.35 3.22 -11.22
N ILE A 37 -17.78 2.09 -10.82
CA ILE A 37 -18.20 1.41 -9.59
C ILE A 37 -17.60 2.16 -8.41
N ILE A 38 -18.46 2.62 -7.51
CA ILE A 38 -18.09 3.39 -6.33
C ILE A 38 -18.76 2.84 -5.08
N TYR A 39 -18.14 3.02 -3.93
CA TYR A 39 -18.74 2.82 -2.64
C TYR A 39 -19.26 4.16 -2.11
N LYS A 40 -20.54 4.22 -1.79
CA LYS A 40 -21.19 5.42 -1.24
C LYS A 40 -21.68 5.15 0.18
N PHE A 41 -21.39 6.06 1.10
CA PHE A 41 -21.93 6.04 2.45
C PHE A 41 -22.19 7.47 2.95
N ASN A 42 -23.00 7.59 4.01
CA ASN A 42 -23.27 8.85 4.65
C ASN A 42 -22.41 8.96 5.91
N ASP A 43 -21.52 9.94 5.93
CA ASP A 43 -20.76 10.34 7.10
C ASP A 43 -21.55 11.40 7.88
N PRO A 44 -21.68 11.31 9.22
CA PRO A 44 -22.44 12.28 10.01
C PRO A 44 -21.91 13.72 9.95
N VAL A 45 -20.63 13.91 9.62
CA VAL A 45 -19.96 15.22 9.56
C VAL A 45 -19.77 15.68 8.12
N LYS A 46 -19.26 14.78 7.24
CA LYS A 46 -18.90 15.08 5.84
C LYS A 46 -20.11 14.96 4.87
N GLY A 47 -21.21 14.37 5.31
CA GLY A 47 -22.37 14.08 4.45
C GLY A 47 -22.16 12.87 3.55
N GLU A 48 -22.58 12.94 2.30
CA GLU A 48 -22.37 11.85 1.33
C GLU A 48 -20.91 11.74 0.93
N VAL A 49 -20.29 10.59 1.21
CA VAL A 49 -18.91 10.27 0.85
C VAL A 49 -18.91 9.20 -0.23
N TYR A 50 -18.11 9.43 -1.25
CA TYR A 50 -17.91 8.53 -2.38
C TYR A 50 -16.46 8.04 -2.37
N ARG A 51 -16.27 6.72 -2.52
CA ARG A 51 -14.94 6.10 -2.63
C ARG A 51 -14.88 5.23 -3.88
N PRO A 52 -13.79 5.25 -4.64
CA PRO A 52 -13.61 4.33 -5.75
C PRO A 52 -13.55 2.88 -5.25
N LEU A 53 -13.86 1.93 -6.13
CA LEU A 53 -13.59 0.53 -5.88
C LEU A 53 -12.08 0.30 -6.02
N GLU A 54 -11.48 -0.27 -4.98
CA GLU A 54 -10.06 -0.63 -4.97
C GLU A 54 -9.87 -2.08 -4.56
N VAL A 55 -8.96 -2.77 -5.24
CA VAL A 55 -8.54 -4.13 -4.90
C VAL A 55 -7.21 -4.05 -4.17
N LEU A 56 -7.25 -4.30 -2.87
CA LEU A 56 -6.08 -4.22 -2.01
C LEU A 56 -5.47 -5.60 -1.77
N PRO A 57 -4.14 -5.69 -1.53
CA PRO A 57 -3.50 -6.92 -1.10
C PRO A 57 -4.06 -7.42 0.24
N GLU A 58 -3.98 -8.74 0.46
CA GLU A 58 -4.39 -9.38 1.72
C GLU A 58 -3.58 -8.90 2.92
N VAL A 59 -2.36 -8.40 2.68
CA VAL A 59 -1.48 -7.77 3.68
C VAL A 59 -0.57 -6.77 2.99
N THR A 60 -0.28 -5.68 3.70
CA THR A 60 0.68 -4.66 3.26
C THR A 60 1.69 -4.39 4.35
N ALA A 61 2.88 -3.94 3.97
CA ALA A 61 3.90 -3.49 4.92
C ALA A 61 4.53 -2.19 4.44
N SER A 62 4.80 -1.29 5.36
CA SER A 62 5.38 0.02 5.07
C SER A 62 6.45 0.39 6.09
N ILE A 63 7.42 1.19 5.65
CA ILE A 63 8.36 1.91 6.51
C ILE A 63 7.82 3.35 6.59
N PRO A 64 7.40 3.83 7.78
CA PRO A 64 6.84 5.17 7.94
C PRO A 64 7.82 6.27 7.53
N GLU A 65 9.07 6.13 7.91
CA GLU A 65 10.14 7.05 7.55
C GLU A 65 10.58 6.78 6.10
N LYS A 66 10.24 7.70 5.19
CA LYS A 66 10.57 7.58 3.76
C LYS A 66 12.05 7.85 3.46
N VAL A 67 12.77 8.49 4.36
CA VAL A 67 14.20 8.75 4.29
C VAL A 67 14.85 8.39 5.61
N LEU A 68 15.82 7.50 5.56
CA LEU A 68 16.61 7.07 6.71
C LEU A 68 18.04 7.55 6.51
N ILE A 69 18.62 8.20 7.51
CA ILE A 69 19.99 8.72 7.47
C ILE A 69 20.79 8.04 8.58
N PHE A 70 21.77 7.24 8.20
CA PHE A 70 22.68 6.58 9.12
C PHE A 70 23.93 7.44 9.27
N ALA A 71 24.11 8.04 10.44
CA ALA A 71 25.23 8.94 10.72
C ALA A 71 26.55 8.20 11.01
N SER A 72 26.47 6.91 11.34
CA SER A 72 27.61 6.05 11.67
C SER A 72 27.37 4.63 11.13
N ASP A 73 28.36 3.75 11.32
CA ASP A 73 28.26 2.31 11.04
C ASP A 73 27.58 1.50 12.16
N GLU A 74 26.95 2.18 13.12
CA GLU A 74 26.17 1.55 14.18
C GLU A 74 24.79 1.11 13.70
N ALA A 75 24.26 0.10 14.40
CA ALA A 75 22.92 -0.41 14.09
C ALA A 75 21.83 0.56 14.55
N GLU A 76 20.94 0.97 13.66
CA GLU A 76 19.76 1.74 13.98
C GLU A 76 18.48 0.91 13.87
N SER A 77 17.45 1.31 14.64
CA SER A 77 16.15 0.63 14.64
C SER A 77 15.25 1.18 13.56
N VAL A 78 14.83 0.34 12.63
CA VAL A 78 13.87 0.66 11.56
C VAL A 78 12.54 -0.02 11.87
N SER A 79 11.48 0.76 11.98
CA SER A 79 10.13 0.27 12.23
C SER A 79 9.43 -0.09 10.91
N VAL A 80 8.79 -1.26 10.89
CA VAL A 80 7.94 -1.71 9.80
C VAL A 80 6.54 -1.90 10.33
N ILE A 81 5.56 -1.23 9.71
CA ILE A 81 4.14 -1.38 10.04
C ILE A 81 3.53 -2.38 9.06
N VAL A 82 3.04 -3.49 9.60
CA VAL A 82 2.26 -4.49 8.85
C VAL A 82 0.79 -4.22 9.07
N ARG A 83 -0.01 -4.22 8.00
CA ARG A 83 -1.45 -4.01 8.04
C ARG A 83 -2.18 -5.17 7.37
N ALA A 84 -3.18 -5.70 8.05
CA ALA A 84 -4.07 -6.73 7.53
C ALA A 84 -5.04 -6.14 6.49
N GLY A 85 -5.18 -6.81 5.35
CA GLY A 85 -6.22 -6.56 4.34
C GLY A 85 -7.36 -7.58 4.41
N LYS A 86 -7.23 -8.62 5.26
CA LYS A 86 -8.27 -9.62 5.57
C LYS A 86 -8.20 -10.03 7.03
N ASP A 87 -9.23 -10.73 7.52
CA ASP A 87 -9.23 -11.30 8.86
C ASP A 87 -8.30 -12.53 8.96
N ASN A 88 -7.76 -12.76 10.16
CA ASN A 88 -6.96 -13.92 10.52
C ASN A 88 -5.77 -14.18 9.59
N ILE A 89 -4.92 -13.16 9.38
CA ILE A 89 -3.72 -13.28 8.57
C ILE A 89 -2.47 -13.39 9.44
N SER A 90 -1.56 -14.27 9.05
CA SER A 90 -0.26 -14.46 9.71
C SER A 90 0.83 -14.71 8.67
N GLY A 91 2.08 -14.48 9.06
CA GLY A 91 3.21 -14.67 8.17
C GLY A 91 4.51 -14.15 8.75
N ASN A 92 5.46 -13.91 7.87
CA ASN A 92 6.76 -13.37 8.22
C ASN A 92 7.05 -12.10 7.39
N VAL A 93 7.74 -11.17 8.01
CA VAL A 93 8.26 -9.96 7.35
C VAL A 93 9.77 -10.03 7.33
N SER A 94 10.36 -9.73 6.19
CA SER A 94 11.79 -9.49 6.00
C SER A 94 12.01 -8.12 5.37
N LEU A 95 13.22 -7.58 5.47
CA LEU A 95 13.63 -6.38 4.77
C LEU A 95 14.63 -6.75 3.67
N GLU A 96 14.25 -6.50 2.43
CA GLU A 96 15.21 -6.46 1.32
C GLU A 96 16.08 -5.21 1.48
N HIS A 97 17.37 -5.36 1.34
CA HIS A 97 18.37 -4.32 1.60
C HIS A 97 19.53 -4.39 0.57
N PRO A 98 20.27 -3.29 0.39
CA PRO A 98 21.44 -3.28 -0.49
C PRO A 98 22.54 -4.23 -0.01
N GLU A 99 23.44 -4.60 -0.92
CA GLU A 99 24.61 -5.40 -0.59
C GLU A 99 25.51 -4.71 0.45
N GLY A 100 26.07 -5.48 1.36
CA GLY A 100 26.93 -4.98 2.45
C GLY A 100 26.16 -4.48 3.68
N TRP A 101 24.87 -4.24 3.58
CA TRP A 101 24.01 -3.90 4.73
C TRP A 101 23.63 -5.17 5.52
N LYS A 102 23.31 -5.02 6.78
CA LYS A 102 22.86 -6.14 7.63
C LYS A 102 21.55 -5.79 8.31
N VAL A 103 20.62 -6.73 8.31
CA VAL A 103 19.34 -6.62 8.99
C VAL A 103 19.18 -7.72 10.03
N THR A 104 18.82 -7.36 11.25
CA THR A 104 18.65 -8.30 12.36
C THR A 104 17.34 -7.98 13.11
N PRO A 105 16.47 -8.97 13.33
CA PRO A 105 16.55 -10.33 12.81
C PRO A 105 16.31 -10.36 11.28
N ALA A 106 16.69 -11.44 10.60
CA ALA A 106 16.49 -11.57 9.16
C ALA A 106 15.01 -11.58 8.77
N GLN A 107 14.14 -12.08 9.67
CA GLN A 107 12.69 -12.05 9.52
C GLN A 107 11.99 -12.00 10.87
N GLN A 108 10.77 -11.47 10.90
CA GLN A 108 9.91 -11.44 12.09
C GLN A 108 8.51 -11.96 11.77
N ALA A 109 7.97 -12.80 12.65
CA ALA A 109 6.62 -13.30 12.52
C ALA A 109 5.59 -12.28 12.99
N PHE A 110 4.45 -12.26 12.30
CA PHE A 110 3.27 -11.50 12.70
C PHE A 110 2.01 -12.36 12.65
N GLN A 111 1.04 -11.94 13.43
CA GLN A 111 -0.33 -12.45 13.41
C GLN A 111 -1.26 -11.27 13.66
N LEU A 112 -2.30 -11.14 12.83
CA LEU A 112 -3.33 -10.11 12.89
C LEU A 112 -4.69 -10.79 12.77
N GLU A 113 -5.61 -10.43 13.63
CA GLU A 113 -6.91 -11.11 13.73
C GLU A 113 -7.99 -10.45 12.87
N ARG A 114 -7.90 -9.14 12.66
CA ARG A 114 -8.95 -8.36 12.00
C ARG A 114 -8.43 -7.59 10.81
N ASN A 115 -9.27 -7.47 9.79
CA ASN A 115 -9.02 -6.56 8.68
C ASN A 115 -8.79 -5.12 9.20
N GLY A 116 -7.77 -4.47 8.65
CA GLY A 116 -7.33 -3.12 9.06
C GLY A 116 -6.44 -3.08 10.30
N GLU A 117 -6.29 -4.19 11.04
CA GLU A 117 -5.38 -4.26 12.18
C GLU A 117 -3.93 -4.05 11.74
N THR A 118 -3.16 -3.40 12.59
CA THR A 118 -1.74 -3.09 12.33
C THR A 118 -0.84 -3.60 13.45
N LYS A 119 0.39 -3.99 13.07
CA LYS A 119 1.44 -4.38 14.01
C LYS A 119 2.76 -3.75 13.59
N THR A 120 3.46 -3.15 14.54
CA THR A 120 4.80 -2.62 14.32
C THR A 120 5.85 -3.67 14.66
N LEU A 121 6.77 -3.90 13.74
CA LEU A 121 7.93 -4.77 13.87
C LEU A 121 9.19 -3.92 13.76
N ASN A 122 10.18 -4.15 14.62
CA ASN A 122 11.41 -3.36 14.64
C ASN A 122 12.61 -4.20 14.20
N PHE A 123 13.31 -3.74 13.18
CA PHE A 123 14.52 -4.35 12.66
C PHE A 123 15.72 -3.48 13.01
N LYS A 124 16.83 -4.09 13.41
CA LYS A 124 18.10 -3.40 13.50
C LYS A 124 18.82 -3.47 12.16
N VAL A 125 19.06 -2.31 11.58
CA VAL A 125 19.71 -2.16 10.28
C VAL A 125 21.09 -1.57 10.51
N THR A 126 22.13 -2.23 10.03
CA THR A 126 23.53 -1.80 10.13
C THR A 126 24.05 -1.48 8.73
N PRO A 127 24.47 -0.26 8.44
CA PRO A 127 25.06 0.09 7.17
C PRO A 127 26.48 -0.49 7.03
N PRO A 128 27.03 -0.59 5.80
CA PRO A 128 28.42 -0.95 5.59
C PRO A 128 29.35 0.19 6.02
N LYS A 129 30.63 -0.13 6.21
CA LYS A 129 31.64 0.90 6.43
C LYS A 129 31.82 1.75 5.17
N GLY A 130 31.79 3.07 5.32
CA GLY A 130 31.91 4.03 4.24
C GLY A 130 30.59 4.51 3.68
N GLN A 131 30.65 5.45 2.73
CA GLN A 131 29.47 6.03 2.12
C GLN A 131 28.70 4.99 1.29
N SER A 132 27.42 4.84 1.55
CA SER A 132 26.52 3.92 0.85
C SER A 132 25.12 4.49 0.82
N GLU A 133 24.39 4.20 -0.24
CA GLU A 133 22.97 4.54 -0.40
C GLU A 133 22.20 3.35 -0.96
N GLY A 134 20.89 3.34 -0.79
CA GLY A 134 20.03 2.31 -1.36
C GLY A 134 18.62 2.35 -0.77
N PHE A 135 17.88 1.28 -1.01
CA PHE A 135 16.49 1.17 -0.58
C PHE A 135 16.30 -0.01 0.37
N LEU A 136 15.52 0.22 1.41
CA LEU A 136 14.97 -0.84 2.25
C LEU A 136 13.55 -1.10 1.81
N LYS A 137 13.22 -2.37 1.52
CA LYS A 137 11.90 -2.75 1.05
C LYS A 137 11.34 -3.86 1.94
N PRO A 138 10.20 -3.64 2.61
CA PRO A 138 9.53 -4.70 3.36
C PRO A 138 8.96 -5.75 2.41
N ILE A 139 9.20 -7.01 2.72
CA ILE A 139 8.64 -8.16 2.01
C ILE A 139 7.86 -9.00 3.00
N VAL A 140 6.59 -9.22 2.73
CA VAL A 140 5.72 -10.05 3.55
C VAL A 140 5.49 -11.39 2.86
N SER A 141 5.72 -12.48 3.60
CA SER A 141 5.42 -13.84 3.14
C SER A 141 4.27 -14.39 3.99
N SER A 142 3.15 -14.73 3.36
CA SER A 142 1.95 -15.26 4.00
C SER A 142 1.28 -16.28 3.09
N GLU A 143 0.90 -17.44 3.61
CA GLU A 143 0.17 -18.49 2.89
C GLU A 143 0.81 -18.89 1.55
N GLY A 144 2.14 -18.90 1.47
CA GLY A 144 2.88 -19.22 0.24
C GLY A 144 2.90 -18.11 -0.83
N LYS A 145 2.33 -16.96 -0.54
CA LYS A 145 2.36 -15.76 -1.38
C LYS A 145 3.35 -14.74 -0.82
N THR A 146 3.84 -13.88 -1.69
CA THR A 146 4.72 -12.76 -1.33
C THR A 146 4.05 -11.44 -1.67
N PHE A 147 4.09 -10.50 -0.72
CA PHE A 147 3.53 -9.15 -0.86
C PHE A 147 4.65 -8.13 -0.64
N ASP A 148 4.76 -7.19 -1.55
CA ASP A 148 5.83 -6.19 -1.59
C ASP A 148 5.31 -4.76 -1.80
N LYS A 149 4.01 -4.57 -1.62
CA LYS A 149 3.35 -3.28 -1.79
C LYS A 149 3.03 -2.65 -0.44
N GLU A 150 3.15 -1.33 -0.37
CA GLU A 150 2.61 -0.54 0.72
C GLU A 150 1.25 0.05 0.34
N LEU A 151 0.39 0.26 1.33
CA LEU A 151 -0.83 1.02 1.16
C LEU A 151 -0.56 2.47 1.60
N VAL A 152 -0.65 3.39 0.65
CA VAL A 152 -0.61 4.82 0.91
C VAL A 152 -2.02 5.36 0.79
N THR A 153 -2.51 6.01 1.84
CA THR A 153 -3.83 6.64 1.85
C THR A 153 -3.66 8.14 1.88
N ILE A 154 -4.31 8.83 0.95
CA ILE A 154 -4.38 10.28 0.89
C ILE A 154 -5.79 10.70 1.31
N ASP A 155 -5.91 11.31 2.48
CA ASP A 155 -7.20 11.77 3.04
C ASP A 155 -7.00 13.19 3.61
N TYR A 156 -7.08 14.17 2.73
CA TYR A 156 -7.04 15.60 3.09
C TYR A 156 -8.39 16.25 2.76
N ASP A 157 -8.82 17.22 3.56
CA ASP A 157 -10.12 17.90 3.40
C ASP A 157 -10.32 18.58 2.04
N HIS A 158 -9.25 18.90 1.33
CA HIS A 158 -9.26 19.61 0.05
C HIS A 158 -8.91 18.74 -1.16
N ILE A 159 -8.69 17.44 -0.96
CA ILE A 159 -8.36 16.47 -2.02
C ILE A 159 -9.31 15.29 -1.87
N SER A 160 -9.83 14.81 -3.00
CA SER A 160 -10.61 13.57 -3.01
C SER A 160 -9.81 12.42 -2.38
N TYR A 161 -10.47 11.57 -1.63
CA TYR A 161 -9.85 10.38 -1.02
C TYR A 161 -9.20 9.52 -2.10
N GLN A 162 -7.92 9.19 -1.89
CA GLN A 162 -7.10 8.35 -2.77
C GLN A 162 -6.33 7.31 -1.96
#